data_f314b3891437300bdd29c4dc8a184910
#
_entry.id   f314b3891437300bdd29c4dc8a184910
#
_cell.length_a   1.000
_cell.length_b   1.000
_cell.length_c   1.000
_cell.angle_alpha   90.00
_cell.angle_beta   90.00
_cell.angle_gamma   90.00
#
_symmetry.space_group_name_H-M   'P 1'
#
loop_
_entity.id
_entity.type
_entity.pdbx_description
1 polymer ?
#
loop_
_entity_poly.entity_id
_entity_poly.type
_entity_poly.pdbx_seq_one_letter_code
_entity_poly.pdbx_strand_id
1 'polypeptide(L)'
;GLILAELIRRGRGDKILVVTPRHILEQFQHELWTRFAIPLVRLDSDGIAKVRREIPANRNPFSHYRRAIISIDTLKNAGRYRHHLEGIHWDAVVIDECHNLVNRGTLNNQLARVLAPRTEALLLTSATPHNGDPESFAELIRLLDPTAIADPTNIDAADIDHLYVRRHKAHDEVAAEVRADWADRLQPQPLLIEASAAENAMFAELANTWIHPASGTAPTSGKGRTLFPWTLFK
;
A
#
# COMPACT_ATOMS: atom_id res chain seq x y z
N GLY A 1 2.67 -7.70 13.14
CA GLY A 1 2.27 -8.79 14.04
C GLY A 1 2.40 -8.38 15.50
N LEU A 2 3.59 -7.95 15.97
CA LEU A 2 3.82 -7.61 17.40
C LEU A 2 2.86 -6.55 17.93
N ILE A 3 2.65 -5.47 17.19
CA ILE A 3 1.72 -4.39 17.59
C ILE A 3 0.29 -4.94 17.73
N LEU A 4 -0.17 -5.73 16.76
CA LEU A 4 -1.50 -6.33 16.82
C LEU A 4 -1.63 -7.32 18.01
N ALA A 5 -0.62 -8.13 18.26
CA ALA A 5 -0.61 -9.04 19.40
C ALA A 5 -0.71 -8.27 20.73
N GLU A 6 0.00 -7.15 20.85
CA GLU A 6 -0.05 -6.32 22.05
C GLU A 6 -1.41 -5.60 22.18
N LEU A 7 -2.00 -5.10 21.12
CA LEU A 7 -3.35 -4.53 21.14
C LEU A 7 -4.39 -5.57 21.58
N ILE A 8 -4.29 -6.80 21.07
CA ILE A 8 -5.17 -7.90 21.45
C ILE A 8 -5.00 -8.23 22.96
N ARG A 9 -3.75 -8.32 23.44
CA ARG A 9 -3.44 -8.58 24.83
C ARG A 9 -4.03 -7.52 25.78
N ARG A 10 -4.08 -6.26 25.31
CA ARG A 10 -4.66 -5.13 26.05
C ARG A 10 -6.19 -5.02 25.90
N GLY A 11 -6.86 -5.94 25.23
CA GLY A 11 -8.30 -5.88 24.97
C GLY A 11 -8.72 -4.81 23.93
N ARG A 12 -7.76 -4.29 23.15
CA ARG A 12 -7.96 -3.27 22.10
C ARG A 12 -7.72 -3.85 20.70
N GLY A 13 -8.01 -5.09 20.47
CA GLY A 13 -7.79 -5.81 19.22
C GLY A 13 -8.87 -6.84 18.94
N ASP A 14 -10.10 -6.53 19.25
CA ASP A 14 -11.24 -7.42 18.97
C ASP A 14 -11.63 -7.31 17.49
N LYS A 15 -11.82 -6.08 16.99
CA LYS A 15 -12.14 -5.79 15.59
C LYS A 15 -10.92 -5.28 14.82
N ILE A 16 -10.32 -6.16 14.01
CA ILE A 16 -9.13 -5.84 13.22
C ILE A 16 -9.43 -5.98 11.73
N LEU A 17 -9.04 -4.97 10.96
CA LEU A 17 -9.01 -5.02 9.49
C LEU A 17 -7.58 -4.88 8.98
N VAL A 18 -7.12 -5.86 8.21
CA VAL A 18 -5.85 -5.78 7.49
C VAL A 18 -6.14 -5.56 6.01
N VAL A 19 -5.59 -4.50 5.45
CA VAL A 19 -5.70 -4.13 4.03
C VAL A 19 -4.30 -4.24 3.41
N THR A 20 -4.15 -5.08 2.41
CA THR A 20 -2.85 -5.38 1.80
C THR A 20 -2.99 -5.56 0.29
N PRO A 21 -1.92 -5.41 -0.51
CA PRO A 21 -1.94 -5.80 -1.92
C PRO A 21 -2.32 -7.28 -2.11
N ARG A 22 -3.03 -7.55 -3.20
CA ARG A 22 -3.56 -8.90 -3.46
C ARG A 22 -2.48 -9.98 -3.49
N HIS A 23 -1.31 -9.68 -4.04
CA HIS A 23 -0.24 -10.66 -4.23
C HIS A 23 0.44 -11.14 -2.93
N ILE A 24 0.39 -10.34 -1.85
CA ILE A 24 0.98 -10.70 -0.56
C ILE A 24 -0.06 -11.09 0.51
N LEU A 25 -1.34 -11.05 0.17
CA LEU A 25 -2.44 -11.27 1.12
C LEU A 25 -2.35 -12.63 1.82
N GLU A 26 -2.08 -13.70 1.07
CA GLU A 26 -1.98 -15.06 1.62
C GLU A 26 -0.76 -15.20 2.52
N GLN A 27 0.37 -14.65 2.10
CA GLN A 27 1.59 -14.64 2.92
C GLN A 27 1.36 -13.89 4.23
N PHE A 28 0.76 -12.69 4.15
CA PHE A 28 0.50 -11.86 5.32
C PHE A 28 -0.46 -12.56 6.30
N GLN A 29 -1.53 -13.18 5.80
CA GLN A 29 -2.48 -13.96 6.58
C GLN A 29 -1.78 -15.13 7.27
N HIS A 30 -0.96 -15.89 6.52
CA HIS A 30 -0.21 -17.03 7.03
C HIS A 30 0.79 -16.62 8.12
N GLU A 31 1.56 -15.56 7.92
CA GLU A 31 2.53 -15.07 8.91
C GLU A 31 1.86 -14.59 10.20
N LEU A 32 0.75 -13.88 10.11
CA LEU A 32 0.01 -13.45 11.30
C LEU A 32 -0.53 -14.65 12.08
N TRP A 33 -1.00 -15.67 11.37
CA TRP A 33 -1.47 -16.90 12.01
C TRP A 33 -0.33 -17.69 12.67
N THR A 34 0.72 -17.99 11.92
CA THR A 34 1.77 -18.92 12.38
C THR A 34 2.71 -18.32 13.41
N ARG A 35 3.03 -17.03 13.29
CA ARG A 35 3.99 -16.35 14.18
C ARG A 35 3.34 -15.66 15.37
N PHE A 36 2.09 -15.22 15.24
CA PHE A 36 1.42 -14.39 16.25
C PHE A 36 0.10 -14.96 16.75
N ALA A 37 -0.33 -16.12 16.24
CA ALA A 37 -1.63 -16.74 16.54
C ALA A 37 -2.83 -15.80 16.34
N ILE A 38 -2.74 -14.93 15.31
CA ILE A 38 -3.80 -13.98 14.94
C ILE A 38 -4.53 -14.53 13.72
N PRO A 39 -5.68 -15.20 13.90
CA PRO A 39 -6.47 -15.68 12.77
C PRO A 39 -7.20 -14.52 12.10
N LEU A 40 -7.06 -14.41 10.78
CA LEU A 40 -7.77 -13.46 9.95
C LEU A 40 -8.64 -14.19 8.94
N VAL A 41 -9.87 -13.76 8.75
CA VAL A 41 -10.75 -14.28 7.70
C VAL A 41 -10.55 -13.45 6.44
N ARG A 42 -10.32 -14.12 5.30
CA ARG A 42 -10.22 -13.45 4.01
C ARG A 42 -11.59 -13.02 3.51
N LEU A 43 -11.77 -11.71 3.32
CA LEU A 43 -12.98 -11.09 2.81
C LEU A 43 -12.75 -10.53 1.39
N ASP A 44 -12.44 -11.40 0.45
CA ASP A 44 -12.51 -11.04 -0.97
C ASP A 44 -13.98 -11.02 -1.47
N SER A 45 -14.17 -10.80 -2.76
CA SER A 45 -15.52 -10.73 -3.35
C SER A 45 -16.34 -12.00 -3.07
N ASP A 46 -15.71 -13.17 -3.09
CA ASP A 46 -16.36 -14.45 -2.84
C ASP A 46 -16.64 -14.66 -1.36
N GLY A 47 -15.69 -14.28 -0.50
CA GLY A 47 -15.86 -14.28 0.96
C GLY A 47 -17.01 -13.38 1.39
N ILE A 48 -17.09 -12.17 0.86
CA ILE A 48 -18.23 -11.26 1.12
C ILE A 48 -19.55 -11.83 0.60
N ALA A 49 -19.53 -12.44 -0.59
CA ALA A 49 -20.73 -13.08 -1.14
C ALA A 49 -21.19 -14.25 -0.28
N LYS A 50 -20.26 -15.05 0.26
CA LYS A 50 -20.55 -16.13 1.20
C LYS A 50 -21.20 -15.58 2.48
N VAL A 51 -20.59 -14.59 3.11
CA VAL A 51 -21.13 -13.96 4.33
C VAL A 51 -22.54 -13.44 4.08
N ARG A 52 -22.80 -12.79 2.94
CA ARG A 52 -24.13 -12.25 2.61
C ARG A 52 -25.23 -13.32 2.47
N ARG A 53 -24.88 -14.58 2.23
CA ARG A 53 -25.84 -15.70 2.23
C ARG A 53 -26.15 -16.20 3.64
N GLU A 54 -25.24 -15.97 4.58
CA GLU A 54 -25.32 -16.47 5.95
C GLU A 54 -25.98 -15.46 6.90
N ILE A 55 -25.98 -14.16 6.53
CA ILE A 55 -26.52 -13.10 7.38
C ILE A 55 -27.78 -12.47 6.78
N PRO A 56 -28.67 -11.89 7.61
CA PRO A 56 -29.80 -11.09 7.12
C PRO A 56 -29.36 -9.95 6.21
N ALA A 57 -30.16 -9.62 5.18
CA ALA A 57 -29.83 -8.64 4.16
C ALA A 57 -29.52 -7.23 4.69
N ASN A 58 -30.06 -6.88 5.86
CA ASN A 58 -29.81 -5.61 6.54
C ASN A 58 -28.53 -5.59 7.40
N ARG A 59 -27.82 -6.70 7.51
CA ARG A 59 -26.57 -6.77 8.29
C ARG A 59 -25.36 -6.42 7.43
N ASN A 60 -24.41 -5.76 8.06
CA ASN A 60 -23.14 -5.40 7.42
C ASN A 60 -22.22 -6.64 7.34
N PRO A 61 -21.79 -7.09 6.15
CA PRO A 61 -20.94 -8.26 5.99
C PRO A 61 -19.58 -8.13 6.66
N PHE A 62 -19.04 -6.91 6.80
CA PHE A 62 -17.77 -6.68 7.48
C PHE A 62 -17.87 -6.73 9.02
N SER A 63 -19.09 -6.73 9.57
CA SER A 63 -19.29 -6.91 11.01
C SER A 63 -19.41 -8.37 11.43
N HIS A 64 -19.50 -9.30 10.47
CA HIS A 64 -19.71 -10.72 10.76
C HIS A 64 -18.49 -11.37 11.42
N TYR A 65 -17.29 -11.08 10.91
CA TYR A 65 -16.05 -11.54 11.49
C TYR A 65 -15.35 -10.43 12.29
N ARG A 66 -14.78 -10.79 13.42
CA ARG A 66 -14.06 -9.84 14.27
C ARG A 66 -12.74 -9.40 13.63
N ARG A 67 -12.05 -10.32 12.94
CA ARG A 67 -10.74 -10.07 12.33
C ARG A 67 -10.74 -10.50 10.90
N ALA A 68 -10.46 -9.57 10.01
CA ALA A 68 -10.52 -9.79 8.57
C ALA A 68 -9.28 -9.27 7.86
N ILE A 69 -8.94 -9.90 6.75
CA ILE A 69 -7.95 -9.44 5.78
C ILE A 69 -8.59 -9.33 4.40
N ILE A 70 -8.26 -8.27 3.70
CA ILE A 70 -8.83 -7.98 2.38
C ILE A 70 -7.81 -7.28 1.50
N SER A 71 -7.90 -7.47 0.19
CA SER A 71 -7.04 -6.71 -0.72
C SER A 71 -7.54 -5.28 -0.91
N ILE A 72 -6.59 -4.34 -1.02
CA ILE A 72 -6.89 -2.95 -1.34
C ILE A 72 -7.63 -2.85 -2.68
N ASP A 73 -7.31 -3.75 -3.64
CA ASP A 73 -7.96 -3.81 -4.94
C ASP A 73 -9.46 -4.15 -4.87
N THR A 74 -9.84 -4.95 -3.91
CA THR A 74 -11.25 -5.26 -3.66
C THR A 74 -11.97 -4.07 -3.01
N LEU A 75 -11.35 -3.46 -1.99
CA LEU A 75 -11.97 -2.38 -1.20
C LEU A 75 -12.04 -1.05 -1.94
N LYS A 76 -11.07 -0.74 -2.81
CA LYS A 76 -11.03 0.53 -3.54
C LYS A 76 -12.26 0.76 -4.43
N ASN A 77 -13.04 -0.30 -4.70
CA ASN A 77 -14.34 -0.19 -5.34
C ASN A 77 -15.35 0.50 -4.39
N ALA A 78 -15.07 1.80 -4.13
CA ALA A 78 -15.70 2.59 -3.09
C ALA A 78 -17.24 2.59 -3.17
N GLY A 79 -17.82 2.62 -4.37
CA GLY A 79 -19.27 2.58 -4.56
C GLY A 79 -19.95 1.32 -4.00
N ARG A 80 -19.20 0.21 -3.87
CA ARG A 80 -19.75 -1.07 -3.41
C ARG A 80 -19.64 -1.29 -1.91
N TYR A 81 -18.55 -0.79 -1.29
CA TYR A 81 -18.20 -1.16 0.09
C TYR A 81 -18.16 0.01 1.06
N ARG A 82 -18.10 1.24 0.57
CA ARG A 82 -17.92 2.45 1.38
C ARG A 82 -18.93 2.53 2.53
N HIS A 83 -20.22 2.41 2.26
CA HIS A 83 -21.25 2.50 3.29
C HIS A 83 -21.16 1.42 4.37
N HIS A 84 -20.63 0.23 4.00
CA HIS A 84 -20.38 -0.84 4.97
C HIS A 84 -19.20 -0.49 5.89
N LEU A 85 -18.12 0.08 5.33
CA LEU A 85 -16.94 0.47 6.09
C LEU A 85 -17.24 1.67 6.99
N GLU A 86 -18.04 2.63 6.51
CA GLU A 86 -18.50 3.78 7.28
C GLU A 86 -19.35 3.41 8.48
N GLY A 87 -20.03 2.28 8.45
CA GLY A 87 -20.88 1.78 9.53
C GLY A 87 -20.16 0.94 10.60
N ILE A 88 -18.82 0.85 10.54
CA ILE A 88 -18.04 0.05 11.51
C ILE A 88 -16.96 0.94 12.15
N HIS A 89 -16.80 0.76 13.46
CA HIS A 89 -15.64 1.23 14.19
C HIS A 89 -14.68 0.06 14.43
N TRP A 90 -13.40 0.28 14.10
CA TRP A 90 -12.35 -0.73 14.20
C TRP A 90 -11.45 -0.43 15.39
N ASP A 91 -11.03 -1.44 16.12
CA ASP A 91 -9.99 -1.29 17.15
C ASP A 91 -8.63 -1.07 16.49
N ALA A 92 -8.36 -1.79 15.40
CA ALA A 92 -7.16 -1.58 14.63
C ALA A 92 -7.40 -1.77 13.12
N VAL A 93 -6.81 -0.89 12.32
CA VAL A 93 -6.70 -1.03 10.87
C VAL A 93 -5.23 -1.01 10.48
N VAL A 94 -4.79 -2.02 9.75
CA VAL A 94 -3.46 -2.07 9.14
C VAL A 94 -3.62 -1.85 7.65
N ILE A 95 -2.87 -0.91 7.08
CA ILE A 95 -2.78 -0.72 5.62
C ILE A 95 -1.33 -0.91 5.22
N ASP A 96 -1.09 -1.99 4.51
CA ASP A 96 0.25 -2.32 4.01
C ASP A 96 0.50 -1.68 2.64
N GLU A 97 1.77 -1.43 2.32
CA GLU A 97 2.21 -0.68 1.14
C GLU A 97 1.52 0.69 1.03
N CYS A 98 1.52 1.41 2.16
CA CYS A 98 0.81 2.69 2.30
C CYS A 98 1.32 3.80 1.36
N HIS A 99 2.49 3.62 0.71
CA HIS A 99 2.93 4.51 -0.35
C HIS A 99 1.94 4.60 -1.52
N ASN A 100 1.02 3.64 -1.66
CA ASN A 100 -0.07 3.70 -2.64
C ASN A 100 -1.22 4.65 -2.24
N LEU A 101 -1.18 5.22 -1.03
CA LEU A 101 -2.22 6.12 -0.51
C LEU A 101 -1.90 7.60 -0.71
N VAL A 102 -0.66 7.94 -1.08
CA VAL A 102 -0.12 9.30 -1.07
C VAL A 102 -0.81 10.25 -2.07
N ASN A 103 -1.31 9.74 -3.18
CA ASN A 103 -1.91 10.56 -4.22
C ASN A 103 -3.35 10.91 -3.87
N ARG A 104 -3.61 12.17 -3.55
CA ARG A 104 -4.95 12.70 -3.28
C ARG A 104 -5.91 12.44 -4.45
N GLY A 105 -7.16 12.10 -4.13
CA GLY A 105 -8.18 11.85 -5.13
C GLY A 105 -8.17 10.45 -5.73
N THR A 106 -7.15 9.63 -5.49
CA THR A 106 -7.16 8.23 -5.90
C THR A 106 -8.13 7.42 -5.04
N LEU A 107 -8.62 6.30 -5.58
CA LEU A 107 -9.52 5.40 -4.84
C LEU A 107 -8.88 4.84 -3.56
N ASN A 108 -7.56 4.60 -3.59
CA ASN A 108 -6.82 4.14 -2.42
C ASN A 108 -6.77 5.22 -1.32
N ASN A 109 -6.48 6.47 -1.68
CA ASN A 109 -6.50 7.58 -0.73
C ASN A 109 -7.90 7.81 -0.15
N GLN A 110 -8.93 7.78 -0.98
CA GLN A 110 -10.31 7.89 -0.53
C GLN A 110 -10.69 6.78 0.47
N LEU A 111 -10.26 5.54 0.22
CA LEU A 111 -10.46 4.43 1.14
C LEU A 111 -9.79 4.68 2.49
N ALA A 112 -8.52 5.11 2.49
CA ALA A 112 -7.80 5.43 3.72
C ALA A 112 -8.49 6.53 4.53
N ARG A 113 -8.98 7.58 3.87
CA ARG A 113 -9.76 8.66 4.50
C ARG A 113 -11.11 8.22 5.07
N VAL A 114 -11.68 7.13 4.57
CA VAL A 114 -12.88 6.51 5.16
C VAL A 114 -12.52 5.71 6.42
N LEU A 115 -11.40 4.97 6.39
CA LEU A 115 -11.00 4.09 7.49
C LEU A 115 -10.35 4.84 8.66
N ALA A 116 -9.50 5.83 8.38
CA ALA A 116 -8.72 6.54 9.40
C ALA A 116 -9.59 7.10 10.56
N PRO A 117 -10.68 7.85 10.32
CA PRO A 117 -11.49 8.39 11.41
C PRO A 117 -12.37 7.36 12.13
N ARG A 118 -12.33 6.10 11.69
CA ARG A 118 -13.15 4.99 12.21
C ARG A 118 -12.33 3.89 12.86
N THR A 119 -11.11 4.19 13.19
CA THR A 119 -10.23 3.26 13.87
C THR A 119 -9.55 3.91 15.08
N GLU A 120 -9.36 3.14 16.15
CA GLU A 120 -8.62 3.61 17.31
C GLU A 120 -7.11 3.56 17.07
N ALA A 121 -6.63 2.54 16.35
CA ALA A 121 -5.23 2.35 16.02
C ALA A 121 -5.06 2.14 14.50
N LEU A 122 -4.58 3.17 13.80
CA LEU A 122 -4.22 3.09 12.38
C LEU A 122 -2.73 2.77 12.27
N LEU A 123 -2.41 1.66 11.60
CA LEU A 123 -1.04 1.24 11.30
C LEU A 123 -0.80 1.29 9.79
N LEU A 124 0.10 2.14 9.38
CA LEU A 124 0.53 2.26 7.99
C LEU A 124 1.92 1.65 7.86
N THR A 125 2.09 0.66 6.98
CA THR A 125 3.38 0.01 6.74
C THR A 125 3.85 0.24 5.31
N SER A 126 5.14 0.54 5.14
CA SER A 126 5.77 0.70 3.82
C SER A 126 7.28 0.63 3.95
N ALA A 127 7.95 0.10 2.92
CA ALA A 127 9.40 0.21 2.77
C ALA A 127 9.82 1.63 2.32
N THR A 128 8.97 2.31 1.56
CA THR A 128 9.21 3.62 0.96
C THR A 128 8.00 4.52 1.19
N PRO A 129 7.91 5.23 2.33
CA PRO A 129 6.70 5.97 2.71
C PRO A 129 6.39 7.18 1.82
N HIS A 130 7.33 7.60 0.97
CA HIS A 130 7.17 8.72 0.05
C HIS A 130 7.86 8.45 -1.29
N ASN A 131 7.43 9.16 -2.32
CA ASN A 131 7.99 9.12 -3.68
C ASN A 131 8.99 10.26 -3.97
N GLY A 132 9.47 10.95 -2.95
CA GLY A 132 10.34 12.13 -3.05
C GLY A 132 9.59 13.46 -3.00
N ASP A 133 8.27 13.45 -3.06
CA ASP A 133 7.41 14.62 -2.93
C ASP A 133 6.99 14.82 -1.45
N PRO A 134 7.29 15.97 -0.83
CA PRO A 134 6.92 16.27 0.56
C PRO A 134 5.39 16.19 0.82
N GLU A 135 4.56 16.60 -0.14
CA GLU A 135 3.10 16.49 -0.02
C GLU A 135 2.64 15.04 0.11
N SER A 136 3.28 14.12 -0.59
CA SER A 136 2.98 12.69 -0.50
C SER A 136 3.23 12.14 0.90
N PHE A 137 4.32 12.52 1.53
CA PHE A 137 4.63 12.14 2.90
C PHE A 137 3.68 12.80 3.90
N ALA A 138 3.43 14.09 3.75
CA ALA A 138 2.48 14.83 4.58
C ALA A 138 1.08 14.22 4.53
N GLU A 139 0.65 13.72 3.37
CA GLU A 139 -0.64 13.06 3.23
C GLU A 139 -0.75 11.78 4.08
N LEU A 140 0.31 10.98 4.17
CA LEU A 140 0.34 9.78 5.05
C LEU A 140 0.29 10.17 6.53
N ILE A 141 1.07 11.17 6.92
CA ILE A 141 1.07 11.64 8.31
C ILE A 141 -0.30 12.22 8.70
N ARG A 142 -0.96 12.98 7.82
CA ARG A 142 -2.31 13.51 8.05
C ARG A 142 -3.40 12.44 8.16
N LEU A 143 -3.17 11.22 7.66
CA LEU A 143 -4.07 10.08 7.92
C LEU A 143 -3.95 9.60 9.37
N LEU A 144 -2.76 9.73 9.98
CA LEU A 144 -2.49 9.35 11.37
C LEU A 144 -2.93 10.47 12.32
N ASP A 145 -2.47 11.68 12.04
CA ASP A 145 -2.85 12.89 12.76
C ASP A 145 -3.05 14.05 11.78
N PRO A 146 -4.30 14.50 11.58
CA PRO A 146 -4.60 15.61 10.66
C PRO A 146 -3.94 16.94 11.03
N THR A 147 -3.49 17.10 12.28
CA THR A 147 -2.93 18.35 12.81
C THR A 147 -1.39 18.38 12.85
N ALA A 148 -0.73 17.23 12.67
CA ALA A 148 0.72 17.10 12.83
C ALA A 148 1.53 17.90 11.82
N ILE A 149 1.03 18.12 10.60
CA ILE A 149 1.75 18.86 9.56
C ILE A 149 0.92 20.05 9.08
N ALA A 150 1.34 21.25 9.45
CA ALA A 150 0.74 22.49 8.99
C ALA A 150 1.22 22.86 7.57
N ASP A 151 2.53 22.78 7.34
CA ASP A 151 3.18 23.09 6.06
C ASP A 151 3.95 21.86 5.54
N PRO A 152 3.52 21.26 4.43
CA PRO A 152 4.19 20.08 3.85
C PRO A 152 5.59 20.39 3.32
N THR A 153 5.90 21.64 3.02
CA THR A 153 7.22 22.05 2.51
C THR A 153 8.26 22.21 3.62
N ASN A 154 7.80 22.33 4.85
CA ASN A 154 8.65 22.53 6.04
C ASN A 154 8.23 21.59 7.16
N ILE A 155 8.53 20.29 7.02
CA ILE A 155 8.21 19.27 8.00
C ILE A 155 9.36 19.19 9.01
N ASP A 156 9.09 19.51 10.28
CA ASP A 156 10.05 19.26 11.36
C ASP A 156 9.95 17.79 11.79
N ALA A 157 11.11 17.12 11.86
CA ALA A 157 11.18 15.75 12.35
C ALA A 157 10.64 15.60 13.78
N ALA A 158 10.83 16.61 14.63
CA ALA A 158 10.34 16.60 16.01
C ALA A 158 8.80 16.57 16.10
N ASP A 159 8.11 17.13 15.12
CA ASP A 159 6.63 17.16 15.11
C ASP A 159 6.02 15.79 14.81
N ILE A 160 6.79 14.89 14.18
CA ILE A 160 6.29 13.62 13.65
C ILE A 160 7.01 12.39 14.21
N ASP A 161 8.06 12.52 15.00
CA ASP A 161 8.87 11.42 15.51
C ASP A 161 8.05 10.39 16.32
N HIS A 162 7.01 10.84 17.01
CA HIS A 162 6.07 10.02 17.77
C HIS A 162 5.07 9.25 16.88
N LEU A 163 4.94 9.61 15.61
CA LEU A 163 3.97 9.02 14.68
C LEU A 163 4.57 7.91 13.82
N TYR A 164 5.90 7.81 13.71
CA TYR A 164 6.51 6.80 12.88
C TYR A 164 7.76 6.16 13.49
N VAL A 165 8.00 4.93 13.09
CA VAL A 165 9.22 4.18 13.44
C VAL A 165 9.84 3.66 12.17
N ARG A 166 11.11 4.03 11.92
CA ARG A 166 11.89 3.53 10.80
C ARG A 166 13.02 2.64 11.32
N ARG A 167 13.13 1.44 10.74
CA ARG A 167 14.24 0.52 10.97
C ARG A 167 14.89 0.17 9.64
N HIS A 168 16.20 0.22 9.55
CA HIS A 168 16.96 -0.25 8.40
C HIS A 168 18.26 -0.93 8.86
N LYS A 169 18.90 -1.68 7.96
CA LYS A 169 20.07 -2.52 8.27
C LYS A 169 21.27 -1.76 8.83
N ALA A 170 21.39 -0.48 8.50
CA ALA A 170 22.48 0.38 8.98
C ALA A 170 22.21 1.03 10.36
N HIS A 171 21.04 0.82 10.96
CA HIS A 171 20.82 1.21 12.35
C HIS A 171 21.66 0.34 13.27
N ASP A 172 22.33 0.93 14.26
CA ASP A 172 23.24 0.22 15.15
C ASP A 172 22.59 -0.98 15.85
N GLU A 173 21.36 -0.83 16.32
CA GLU A 173 20.59 -1.91 16.94
C GLU A 173 20.34 -3.09 15.97
N VAL A 174 20.02 -2.80 14.71
CA VAL A 174 19.78 -3.83 13.68
C VAL A 174 21.11 -4.42 13.22
N ALA A 175 22.12 -3.58 13.00
CA ALA A 175 23.43 -4.02 12.56
C ALA A 175 24.10 -4.95 13.58
N ALA A 176 23.90 -4.71 14.88
CA ALA A 176 24.44 -5.56 15.95
C ALA A 176 23.90 -7.01 15.86
N GLU A 177 22.63 -7.17 15.50
CA GLU A 177 21.98 -8.48 15.43
C GLU A 177 22.24 -9.23 14.12
N VAL A 178 22.35 -8.50 12.99
CA VAL A 178 22.37 -9.14 11.65
C VAL A 178 23.74 -9.07 10.95
N ARG A 179 24.72 -8.41 11.55
CA ARG A 179 26.03 -8.13 10.90
C ARG A 179 26.76 -9.40 10.44
N ALA A 180 26.59 -10.50 11.17
CA ALA A 180 27.23 -11.77 10.84
C ALA A 180 26.61 -12.46 9.59
N ASP A 181 25.35 -12.17 9.30
CA ASP A 181 24.55 -12.87 8.28
C ASP A 181 24.43 -12.08 6.96
N TRP A 182 24.97 -10.85 6.92
CA TRP A 182 24.82 -9.96 5.77
C TRP A 182 26.16 -9.48 5.25
N ALA A 183 26.39 -9.67 3.95
CA ALA A 183 27.51 -9.08 3.25
C ALA A 183 27.38 -7.55 3.16
N ASP A 184 28.50 -6.84 3.25
CA ASP A 184 28.51 -5.40 3.03
C ASP A 184 28.12 -5.07 1.59
N ARG A 185 27.23 -4.08 1.44
CA ARG A 185 26.82 -3.59 0.14
C ARG A 185 27.92 -2.70 -0.42
N LEU A 186 28.62 -3.19 -1.42
CA LEU A 186 29.59 -2.39 -2.17
C LEU A 186 28.90 -1.31 -3.00
N GLN A 187 29.65 -0.27 -3.38
CA GLN A 187 29.16 0.72 -4.34
C GLN A 187 28.78 0.04 -5.65
N PRO A 188 27.59 0.33 -6.21
CA PRO A 188 27.19 -0.26 -7.49
C PRO A 188 28.16 0.19 -8.58
N GLN A 189 28.70 -0.78 -9.30
CA GLN A 189 29.53 -0.52 -10.48
C GLN A 189 28.64 -0.65 -11.71
N PRO A 190 28.42 0.42 -12.51
CA PRO A 190 27.65 0.33 -13.72
C PRO A 190 28.42 -0.51 -14.74
N LEU A 191 27.81 -1.59 -15.21
CA LEU A 191 28.30 -2.35 -16.34
C LEU A 191 27.69 -1.74 -17.63
N LEU A 192 28.48 -0.97 -18.34
CA LEU A 192 28.08 -0.42 -19.62
C LEU A 192 28.26 -1.49 -20.69
N ILE A 193 27.19 -1.87 -21.34
CA ILE A 193 27.19 -2.79 -22.47
C ILE A 193 26.81 -2.00 -23.71
N GLU A 194 27.64 -2.08 -24.75
CA GLU A 194 27.29 -1.50 -26.05
C GLU A 194 26.23 -2.35 -26.72
N ALA A 195 25.13 -1.71 -27.12
CA ALA A 195 24.09 -2.38 -27.87
C ALA A 195 24.58 -2.74 -29.27
N SER A 196 24.21 -3.91 -29.73
CA SER A 196 24.51 -4.34 -31.10
C SER A 196 23.81 -3.45 -32.15
N ALA A 197 24.28 -3.49 -33.39
CA ALA A 197 23.65 -2.73 -34.48
C ALA A 197 22.16 -3.08 -34.64
N ALA A 198 21.77 -4.32 -34.43
CA ALA A 198 20.39 -4.77 -34.50
C ALA A 198 19.54 -4.20 -33.36
N GLU A 199 20.05 -4.18 -32.12
CA GLU A 199 19.38 -3.59 -30.98
C GLU A 199 19.22 -2.08 -31.15
N ASN A 200 20.28 -1.39 -31.60
CA ASN A 200 20.20 0.04 -31.89
C ASN A 200 19.17 0.36 -32.99
N ALA A 201 19.09 -0.44 -34.05
CA ALA A 201 18.08 -0.27 -35.09
C ALA A 201 16.66 -0.49 -34.54
N MET A 202 16.46 -1.51 -33.68
CA MET A 202 15.19 -1.76 -33.02
C MET A 202 14.79 -0.60 -32.09
N PHE A 203 15.70 -0.09 -31.27
CA PHE A 203 15.42 1.05 -30.39
C PHE A 203 15.11 2.31 -31.20
N ALA A 204 15.83 2.57 -32.29
CA ALA A 204 15.54 3.69 -33.17
C ALA A 204 14.16 3.59 -33.84
N GLU A 205 13.77 2.40 -34.28
CA GLU A 205 12.44 2.13 -34.84
C GLU A 205 11.35 2.35 -33.78
N LEU A 206 11.52 1.80 -32.58
CA LEU A 206 10.58 2.01 -31.47
C LEU A 206 10.44 3.49 -31.13
N ALA A 207 11.56 4.21 -30.97
CA ALA A 207 11.54 5.61 -30.59
C ALA A 207 10.89 6.49 -31.67
N ASN A 208 11.27 6.32 -32.92
CA ASN A 208 10.91 7.26 -34.00
C ASN A 208 9.57 6.95 -34.65
N THR A 209 9.19 5.68 -34.72
CA THR A 209 7.97 5.24 -35.42
C THR A 209 6.80 5.04 -34.44
N TRP A 210 7.08 4.52 -33.26
CA TRP A 210 6.03 4.06 -32.33
C TRP A 210 5.79 4.99 -31.15
N ILE A 211 6.86 5.54 -30.57
CA ILE A 211 6.76 6.39 -29.38
C ILE A 211 6.61 7.86 -29.75
N HIS A 212 7.50 8.35 -30.62
CA HIS A 212 7.54 9.73 -31.10
C HIS A 212 7.55 9.80 -32.65
N PRO A 213 6.44 9.44 -33.31
CA PRO A 213 6.42 9.45 -34.78
C PRO A 213 6.64 10.85 -35.32
N ALA A 214 7.71 11.05 -36.09
CA ALA A 214 8.07 12.31 -36.71
C ALA A 214 6.96 12.86 -37.66
N SER A 215 6.13 11.96 -38.20
CA SER A 215 5.01 12.29 -39.10
C SER A 215 3.70 12.69 -38.38
N GLY A 216 3.66 12.71 -37.07
CA GLY A 216 2.44 13.01 -36.30
C GLY A 216 1.32 11.95 -36.41
N THR A 217 1.48 10.93 -37.23
CA THR A 217 0.56 9.78 -37.37
C THR A 217 1.04 8.62 -36.48
N ALA A 218 0.62 8.60 -35.22
CA ALA A 218 0.81 7.42 -34.43
C ALA A 218 -0.06 6.26 -34.99
N PRO A 219 0.38 4.99 -34.90
CA PRO A 219 -0.35 3.83 -35.38
C PRO A 219 -1.73 3.64 -34.72
N THR A 220 -1.98 4.33 -33.64
CA THR A 220 -3.24 4.30 -32.90
C THR A 220 -3.88 5.67 -32.81
N SER A 221 -5.15 5.78 -33.17
CA SER A 221 -5.96 6.99 -33.02
C SER A 221 -6.69 7.06 -31.69
N GLY A 222 -6.92 8.27 -31.15
CA GLY A 222 -7.74 8.49 -29.95
C GLY A 222 -7.03 8.21 -28.62
N LYS A 223 -7.78 7.70 -27.62
CA LYS A 223 -7.29 7.44 -26.26
C LYS A 223 -6.14 6.41 -26.17
N GLY A 224 -5.97 5.57 -27.17
CA GLY A 224 -4.85 4.63 -27.28
C GLY A 224 -3.49 5.30 -27.49
N ARG A 225 -3.46 6.54 -27.97
CA ARG A 225 -2.24 7.30 -28.28
C ARG A 225 -1.35 7.57 -27.06
N THR A 226 -1.96 7.70 -25.89
CA THR A 226 -1.25 7.95 -24.62
C THR A 226 -0.93 6.66 -23.84
N LEU A 227 -1.66 5.58 -24.08
CA LEU A 227 -1.45 4.31 -23.39
C LEU A 227 -0.40 3.41 -24.03
N PHE A 228 -0.23 3.52 -25.34
CA PHE A 228 0.68 2.67 -26.12
C PHE A 228 2.17 2.83 -25.69
N PRO A 229 2.73 4.05 -25.54
CA PRO A 229 4.08 4.21 -25.02
C PRO A 229 4.27 3.58 -23.63
N TRP A 230 3.30 3.74 -22.72
CA TRP A 230 3.34 3.15 -21.39
C TRP A 230 3.32 1.62 -21.37
N THR A 231 2.69 1.00 -22.37
CA THR A 231 2.65 -0.46 -22.50
C THR A 231 3.95 -1.02 -23.04
N LEU A 232 4.67 -0.29 -23.87
CA LEU A 232 5.97 -0.68 -24.40
C LEU A 232 7.11 -0.60 -23.39
N PHE A 233 6.97 0.26 -22.35
CA PHE A 233 7.97 0.42 -21.29
C PHE A 233 7.71 -0.45 -20.04
N LYS A 234 6.69 -1.28 -20.05
CA LYS A 234 6.43 -2.28 -19.00
C LYS A 234 7.03 -3.62 -19.35
#